data_caccc28d4fbd0491c1c47b24dc1dfe29
#
_entry.id   caccc28d4fbd0491c1c47b24dc1dfe29
#
_cell.length_a   1.000
_cell.length_b   1.000
_cell.length_c   1.000
_cell.angle_alpha   90.00
_cell.angle_beta   90.00
_cell.angle_gamma   90.00
#
_symmetry.space_group_name_H-M   'P 1'
#
loop_
_entity.id
_entity.type
_entity.pdbx_description
1 polymer ?
#
loop_
_entity_poly.entity_id
_entity_poly.type
_entity_poly.pdbx_seq_one_letter_code
_entity_poly.pdbx_strand_id
1 'polypeptide(L)'
;MNSRYHILWIDDEWELMTSFKKHCLFEYQMELHPFKTQKEGLDDYAKHPDFYEAVILDAKVLDESEEEVANVSSLQKAVMRIKEQFNNLPYFISTGQPDLLSDSMFKSFFPNYYEKNSDDENLCKDIIKTIEESPNRQIVNKYPELFSKLKSPIYDEMLSIIKIHENHEINNADAFNKIRKVLDWIMQ
;
A
#
# COMPACT_ATOMS: atom_id res chain seq x y z
N MET A 1 6.51 -10.02 17.83
CA MET A 1 5.91 -8.66 17.66
C MET A 1 5.14 -8.71 16.35
N ASN A 2 3.85 -8.46 16.38
CA ASN A 2 3.12 -8.32 15.12
C ASN A 2 3.69 -7.10 14.40
N SER A 3 4.19 -7.26 13.18
CA SER A 3 4.64 -6.14 12.36
C SER A 3 3.45 -5.22 12.10
N ARG A 4 3.65 -3.91 12.23
CA ARG A 4 2.65 -2.91 11.83
C ARG A 4 2.46 -2.95 10.33
N TYR A 5 1.22 -2.72 9.88
CA TYR A 5 0.92 -2.52 8.46
C TYR A 5 1.22 -1.06 8.10
N HIS A 6 1.99 -0.83 7.04
CA HIS A 6 2.31 0.50 6.54
C HIS A 6 1.45 0.83 5.33
N ILE A 7 0.55 1.79 5.51
CA ILE A 7 -0.45 2.14 4.49
C ILE A 7 -0.18 3.56 3.98
N LEU A 8 0.03 3.68 2.68
CA LEU A 8 0.04 4.97 2.00
C LEU A 8 -1.38 5.56 2.03
N TRP A 9 -1.53 6.80 2.46
CA TRP A 9 -2.85 7.42 2.56
C TRP A 9 -2.83 8.77 1.84
N ILE A 10 -3.59 8.88 0.75
CA ILE A 10 -3.65 10.09 -0.08
C ILE A 10 -5.03 10.73 0.10
N ASP A 11 -5.06 11.86 0.82
CA ASP A 11 -6.29 12.54 1.24
C ASP A 11 -5.91 13.99 1.61
N ASP A 12 -6.43 14.99 0.93
CA ASP A 12 -6.12 16.40 1.17
C ASP A 12 -6.61 16.93 2.52
N GLU A 13 -7.65 16.27 3.08
CA GLU A 13 -8.25 16.61 4.39
C GLU A 13 -7.79 15.67 5.53
N TRP A 14 -6.73 14.88 5.36
CA TRP A 14 -6.29 13.90 6.37
C TRP A 14 -6.07 14.48 7.78
N GLU A 15 -5.71 15.77 7.87
CA GLU A 15 -5.49 16.47 9.14
C GLU A 15 -6.78 16.53 10.00
N LEU A 16 -7.95 16.52 9.36
CA LEU A 16 -9.25 16.50 10.00
C LEU A 16 -9.65 15.10 10.50
N MET A 17 -8.99 14.06 10.00
CA MET A 17 -9.32 12.65 10.25
C MET A 17 -8.40 12.00 11.30
N THR A 18 -8.00 12.74 12.33
CA THR A 18 -7.10 12.24 13.38
C THR A 18 -7.69 11.07 14.17
N SER A 19 -9.01 10.99 14.30
CA SER A 19 -9.71 9.88 14.97
C SER A 19 -9.57 8.60 14.16
N PHE A 20 -9.77 8.64 12.84
CA PHE A 20 -9.58 7.51 11.93
C PHE A 20 -8.13 7.00 11.98
N LYS A 21 -7.15 7.90 11.89
CA LYS A 21 -5.73 7.54 11.98
C LYS A 21 -5.41 6.81 13.29
N LYS A 22 -5.93 7.29 14.43
CA LYS A 22 -5.75 6.64 15.72
C LYS A 22 -6.47 5.28 15.79
N HIS A 23 -7.67 5.19 15.27
CA HIS A 23 -8.43 3.94 15.20
C HIS A 23 -7.67 2.87 14.41
N CYS A 24 -7.18 3.20 13.21
CA CYS A 24 -6.34 2.31 12.42
C CYS A 24 -5.10 1.82 13.19
N LEU A 25 -4.42 2.73 13.88
CA LEU A 25 -3.20 2.39 14.61
C LEU A 25 -3.47 1.47 15.81
N PHE A 26 -4.47 1.78 16.64
CA PHE A 26 -4.67 1.09 17.92
C PHE A 26 -5.47 -0.21 17.77
N GLU A 27 -6.48 -0.22 16.92
CA GLU A 27 -7.37 -1.39 16.77
C GLU A 27 -6.83 -2.38 15.71
N TYR A 28 -6.15 -1.86 14.67
CA TYR A 28 -5.72 -2.68 13.53
C TYR A 28 -4.20 -2.76 13.34
N GLN A 29 -3.40 -2.11 14.20
CA GLN A 29 -1.93 -1.99 14.08
C GLN A 29 -1.48 -1.45 12.70
N MET A 30 -2.32 -0.62 12.10
CA MET A 30 -2.17 -0.05 10.78
C MET A 30 -1.66 1.39 10.91
N GLU A 31 -0.44 1.64 10.44
CA GLU A 31 0.17 2.96 10.44
C GLU A 31 -0.11 3.67 9.12
N LEU A 32 -0.92 4.73 9.16
CA LEU A 32 -1.25 5.53 7.99
C LEU A 32 -0.19 6.62 7.77
N HIS A 33 0.37 6.67 6.57
CA HIS A 33 1.35 7.66 6.11
C HIS A 33 0.65 8.64 5.15
N PRO A 34 0.23 9.82 5.64
CA PRO A 34 -0.64 10.71 4.87
C PRO A 34 0.13 11.60 3.89
N PHE A 35 -0.47 11.83 2.73
CA PHE A 35 -0.05 12.78 1.70
C PHE A 35 -1.27 13.53 1.19
N LYS A 36 -1.11 14.81 0.83
CA LYS A 36 -2.21 15.63 0.33
C LYS A 36 -2.49 15.44 -1.15
N THR A 37 -1.45 15.11 -1.93
CA THR A 37 -1.57 14.93 -3.37
C THR A 37 -1.19 13.53 -3.81
N GLN A 38 -1.78 13.07 -4.93
CA GLN A 38 -1.42 11.77 -5.50
C GLN A 38 0.04 11.74 -5.96
N LYS A 39 0.55 12.86 -6.46
CA LYS A 39 1.93 12.94 -6.93
C LYS A 39 2.91 12.69 -5.78
N GLU A 40 2.76 13.41 -4.67
CA GLU A 40 3.63 13.23 -3.51
C GLU A 40 3.59 11.81 -2.97
N GLY A 41 2.39 11.27 -2.75
CA GLY A 41 2.23 9.92 -2.22
C GLY A 41 2.77 8.84 -3.14
N LEU A 42 2.44 8.87 -4.43
CA LEU A 42 2.91 7.87 -5.39
C LEU A 42 4.40 8.03 -5.74
N ASP A 43 4.95 9.23 -5.66
CA ASP A 43 6.40 9.45 -5.81
C ASP A 43 7.17 8.96 -4.57
N ASP A 44 6.58 9.03 -3.39
CA ASP A 44 7.16 8.43 -2.19
C ASP A 44 7.11 6.91 -2.25
N TYR A 45 5.99 6.33 -2.68
CA TYR A 45 5.90 4.90 -2.95
C TYR A 45 6.98 4.43 -3.96
N ALA A 46 7.19 5.18 -5.03
CA ALA A 46 8.20 4.83 -6.04
C ALA A 46 9.64 4.79 -5.47
N LYS A 47 9.92 5.58 -4.43
CA LYS A 47 11.22 5.57 -3.73
C LYS A 47 11.32 4.45 -2.68
N HIS A 48 10.18 4.01 -2.14
CA HIS A 48 10.10 3.06 -1.04
C HIS A 48 9.05 1.95 -1.33
N PRO A 49 9.17 1.19 -2.44
CA PRO A 49 8.11 0.30 -2.93
C PRO A 49 7.81 -0.88 -1.98
N ASP A 50 8.80 -1.28 -1.17
CA ASP A 50 8.64 -2.39 -0.24
C ASP A 50 8.20 -1.95 1.16
N PHE A 51 8.06 -0.63 1.38
CA PHE A 51 7.64 -0.08 2.67
C PHE A 51 6.13 -0.07 2.84
N TYR A 52 5.38 0.21 1.76
CA TYR A 52 3.93 0.30 1.79
C TYR A 52 3.28 -0.99 1.29
N GLU A 53 2.30 -1.49 2.04
CA GLU A 53 1.60 -2.75 1.72
C GLU A 53 0.26 -2.52 1.01
N ALA A 54 -0.31 -1.32 1.13
CA ALA A 54 -1.52 -0.88 0.43
C ALA A 54 -1.59 0.65 0.34
N VAL A 55 -2.52 1.17 -0.46
CA VAL A 55 -2.84 2.60 -0.53
C VAL A 55 -4.32 2.85 -0.33
N ILE A 56 -4.67 3.85 0.48
CA ILE A 56 -6.00 4.44 0.57
C ILE A 56 -6.00 5.73 -0.23
N LEU A 57 -6.97 5.88 -1.14
CA LEU A 57 -7.16 7.06 -1.98
C LEU A 57 -8.48 7.74 -1.62
N ASP A 58 -8.46 9.03 -1.31
CA ASP A 58 -9.69 9.81 -1.32
C ASP A 58 -10.26 9.90 -2.73
N ALA A 59 -11.58 9.87 -2.87
CA ALA A 59 -12.21 9.92 -4.19
C ALA A 59 -12.07 11.29 -4.86
N LYS A 60 -11.88 12.37 -4.10
CA LYS A 60 -11.55 13.72 -4.58
C LYS A 60 -10.11 14.08 -4.26
N VAL A 61 -9.17 13.25 -4.72
CA VAL A 61 -7.74 13.48 -4.50
C VAL A 61 -7.21 14.62 -5.37
N LEU A 62 -6.27 15.40 -4.82
CA LEU A 62 -5.50 16.39 -5.57
C LEU A 62 -4.45 15.71 -6.46
N ASP A 63 -4.24 16.23 -7.68
CA ASP A 63 -3.28 15.65 -8.64
C ASP A 63 -1.82 16.04 -8.29
N GLU A 64 -1.44 17.27 -8.54
CA GLU A 64 -0.04 17.71 -8.43
C GLU A 64 0.23 18.69 -7.29
N SER A 65 -0.73 19.54 -6.92
CA SER A 65 -0.56 20.57 -5.90
C SER A 65 -1.82 20.82 -5.08
N GLU A 66 -1.63 21.38 -3.88
CA GLU A 66 -2.74 21.79 -2.99
C GLU A 66 -3.58 22.96 -3.55
N GLU A 67 -3.10 23.66 -4.60
CA GLU A 67 -3.81 24.75 -5.26
C GLU A 67 -4.86 24.25 -6.28
N GLU A 68 -4.84 22.96 -6.60
CA GLU A 68 -5.77 22.36 -7.54
C GLU A 68 -7.14 22.08 -6.89
N VAL A 69 -8.16 22.02 -7.73
CA VAL A 69 -9.49 21.57 -7.32
C VAL A 69 -9.54 20.04 -7.34
N ALA A 70 -9.77 19.45 -6.18
CA ALA A 70 -9.94 18.00 -6.03
C ALA A 70 -11.07 17.48 -6.91
N ASN A 71 -10.83 16.41 -7.67
CA ASN A 71 -11.82 15.87 -8.61
C ASN A 71 -11.63 14.39 -8.92
N VAL A 72 -12.66 13.75 -9.46
CA VAL A 72 -12.68 12.32 -9.82
C VAL A 72 -11.69 11.96 -10.93
N SER A 73 -11.35 12.91 -11.82
CA SER A 73 -10.37 12.64 -12.87
C SER A 73 -8.97 12.41 -12.32
N SER A 74 -8.62 13.06 -11.20
CA SER A 74 -7.37 12.82 -10.48
C SER A 74 -7.35 11.42 -9.88
N LEU A 75 -8.46 10.93 -9.32
CA LEU A 75 -8.58 9.56 -8.85
C LEU A 75 -8.36 8.54 -9.99
N GLN A 76 -8.97 8.78 -11.17
CA GLN A 76 -8.77 7.91 -12.32
C GLN A 76 -7.29 7.84 -12.74
N LYS A 77 -6.60 8.99 -12.79
CA LYS A 77 -5.15 9.05 -13.07
C LYS A 77 -4.34 8.29 -12.02
N ALA A 78 -4.64 8.45 -10.73
CA ALA A 78 -3.96 7.74 -9.65
C ALA A 78 -4.13 6.23 -9.80
N VAL A 79 -5.35 5.75 -10.02
CA VAL A 79 -5.64 4.32 -10.22
C VAL A 79 -4.96 3.77 -11.48
N MET A 80 -4.93 4.53 -12.58
CA MET A 80 -4.22 4.13 -13.80
C MET A 80 -2.71 4.04 -13.53
N ARG A 81 -2.11 5.02 -12.86
CA ARG A 81 -0.70 5.01 -12.50
C ARG A 81 -0.35 3.81 -11.62
N ILE A 82 -1.19 3.49 -10.63
CA ILE A 82 -1.01 2.32 -9.78
C ILE A 82 -1.03 1.04 -10.61
N LYS A 83 -2.01 0.87 -11.49
CA LYS A 83 -2.14 -0.32 -12.34
C LYS A 83 -1.00 -0.49 -13.33
N GLU A 84 -0.50 0.60 -13.90
CA GLU A 84 0.54 0.57 -14.93
C GLU A 84 1.96 0.47 -14.35
N GLN A 85 2.22 1.14 -13.24
CA GLN A 85 3.58 1.27 -12.69
C GLN A 85 3.80 0.45 -11.41
N PHE A 86 2.73 0.16 -10.66
CA PHE A 86 2.80 -0.43 -9.31
C PHE A 86 1.86 -1.64 -9.18
N ASN A 87 1.93 -2.57 -10.14
CA ASN A 87 1.01 -3.72 -10.30
C ASN A 87 0.70 -4.53 -9.04
N ASN A 88 1.57 -4.46 -8.02
CA ASN A 88 1.43 -5.23 -6.78
C ASN A 88 0.92 -4.39 -5.60
N LEU A 89 0.64 -3.09 -5.79
CA LEU A 89 0.13 -2.24 -4.72
C LEU A 89 -1.41 -2.30 -4.69
N PRO A 90 -2.01 -2.96 -3.70
CA PRO A 90 -3.46 -2.92 -3.52
C PRO A 90 -3.92 -1.49 -3.22
N TYR A 91 -5.02 -1.07 -3.84
CA TYR A 91 -5.60 0.24 -3.60
C TYR A 91 -7.05 0.14 -3.13
N PHE A 92 -7.43 1.05 -2.25
CA PHE A 92 -8.75 1.16 -1.66
C PHE A 92 -9.22 2.61 -1.80
N ILE A 93 -10.47 2.81 -2.21
CA ILE A 93 -11.05 4.14 -2.40
C ILE A 93 -11.97 4.44 -1.23
N SER A 94 -11.74 5.57 -0.56
CA SER A 94 -12.58 6.05 0.54
C SER A 94 -13.15 7.42 0.19
N THR A 95 -14.41 7.67 0.46
CA THR A 95 -15.06 8.96 0.16
C THR A 95 -16.11 9.34 1.19
N GLY A 96 -16.12 10.61 1.57
CA GLY A 96 -17.20 11.23 2.36
C GLY A 96 -18.08 12.17 1.55
N GLN A 97 -17.98 12.16 0.21
CA GLN A 97 -18.62 13.14 -0.68
C GLN A 97 -20.00 12.69 -1.11
N PRO A 98 -21.11 13.35 -0.65
CA PRO A 98 -22.49 12.94 -0.94
C PRO A 98 -22.83 12.95 -2.44
N ASP A 99 -22.21 13.84 -3.22
CA ASP A 99 -22.37 13.91 -4.67
C ASP A 99 -21.84 12.67 -5.37
N LEU A 100 -20.67 12.14 -4.94
CA LEU A 100 -20.10 10.91 -5.47
C LEU A 100 -20.89 9.67 -5.01
N LEU A 101 -21.33 9.65 -3.75
CA LEU A 101 -22.17 8.57 -3.23
C LEU A 101 -23.52 8.44 -3.95
N SER A 102 -23.99 9.49 -4.63
CA SER A 102 -25.20 9.47 -5.46
C SER A 102 -24.92 9.29 -6.95
N ASP A 103 -23.65 9.45 -7.40
CA ASP A 103 -23.27 9.39 -8.81
C ASP A 103 -23.16 7.95 -9.32
N SER A 104 -24.02 7.62 -10.30
CA SER A 104 -24.05 6.31 -10.94
C SER A 104 -22.79 6.03 -11.78
N MET A 105 -22.17 7.08 -12.36
CA MET A 105 -20.96 6.95 -13.14
C MET A 105 -19.76 6.63 -12.23
N PHE A 106 -19.62 7.34 -11.12
CA PHE A 106 -18.62 7.03 -10.10
C PHE A 106 -18.72 5.57 -9.62
N LYS A 107 -19.92 5.12 -9.25
CA LYS A 107 -20.17 3.74 -8.80
C LYS A 107 -19.88 2.70 -9.90
N SER A 108 -20.08 3.04 -11.15
CA SER A 108 -19.77 2.15 -12.27
C SER A 108 -18.26 1.99 -12.49
N PHE A 109 -17.49 3.07 -12.33
CA PHE A 109 -16.03 3.03 -12.46
C PHE A 109 -15.33 2.43 -11.23
N PHE A 110 -15.88 2.69 -10.05
CA PHE A 110 -15.32 2.29 -8.75
C PHE A 110 -16.36 1.56 -7.92
N PRO A 111 -16.73 0.32 -8.27
CA PRO A 111 -17.79 -0.43 -7.57
C PRO A 111 -17.42 -0.78 -6.13
N ASN A 112 -16.13 -0.85 -5.82
CA ASN A 112 -15.61 -1.17 -4.49
C ASN A 112 -15.03 0.09 -3.86
N TYR A 113 -15.89 0.93 -3.29
CA TYR A 113 -15.50 2.09 -2.50
C TYR A 113 -16.05 1.97 -1.08
N TYR A 114 -15.47 2.73 -0.15
CA TYR A 114 -15.85 2.79 1.25
C TYR A 114 -16.33 4.20 1.60
N GLU A 115 -17.44 4.30 2.32
CA GLU A 115 -17.95 5.57 2.82
C GLU A 115 -17.24 5.94 4.13
N LYS A 116 -16.57 7.11 4.16
CA LYS A 116 -15.88 7.64 5.33
C LYS A 116 -16.83 7.68 6.56
N ASN A 117 -16.33 7.27 7.70
CA ASN A 117 -17.04 7.11 8.98
C ASN A 117 -18.07 5.96 9.04
N SER A 118 -18.69 5.55 7.93
CA SER A 118 -19.67 4.45 7.90
C SER A 118 -19.00 3.10 7.69
N ASP A 119 -18.02 3.03 6.77
CA ASP A 119 -17.37 1.80 6.34
C ASP A 119 -15.92 1.66 6.81
N ASP A 120 -15.46 2.50 7.73
CA ASP A 120 -14.06 2.53 8.20
C ASP A 120 -13.59 1.17 8.73
N GLU A 121 -14.47 0.45 9.46
CA GLU A 121 -14.16 -0.91 9.93
C GLU A 121 -14.01 -1.92 8.79
N ASN A 122 -14.90 -1.87 7.79
CA ASN A 122 -14.85 -2.77 6.64
C ASN A 122 -13.60 -2.48 5.81
N LEU A 123 -13.30 -1.21 5.58
CA LEU A 123 -12.06 -0.77 4.91
C LEU A 123 -10.82 -1.35 5.59
N CYS A 124 -10.69 -1.20 6.91
CA CYS A 124 -9.54 -1.72 7.64
C CYS A 124 -9.44 -3.25 7.56
N LYS A 125 -10.55 -3.97 7.70
CA LYS A 125 -10.59 -5.44 7.60
C LYS A 125 -10.21 -5.92 6.22
N ASP A 126 -10.71 -5.27 5.17
CA ASP A 126 -10.42 -5.66 3.78
C ASP A 126 -8.98 -5.34 3.38
N ILE A 127 -8.41 -4.24 3.87
CA ILE A 127 -6.99 -3.93 3.70
C ILE A 127 -6.14 -5.06 4.32
N ILE A 128 -6.37 -5.39 5.58
CA ILE A 128 -5.62 -6.44 6.28
C ILE A 128 -5.75 -7.77 5.55
N LYS A 129 -6.97 -8.15 5.19
CA LYS A 129 -7.22 -9.39 4.44
C LYS A 129 -6.41 -9.43 3.14
N THR A 130 -6.45 -8.35 2.37
CA THR A 130 -5.73 -8.26 1.09
C THR A 130 -4.20 -8.35 1.29
N ILE A 131 -3.67 -7.70 2.32
CA ILE A 131 -2.24 -7.77 2.66
C ILE A 131 -1.86 -9.19 3.09
N GLU A 132 -2.61 -9.80 4.00
CA GLU A 132 -2.32 -11.15 4.52
C GLU A 132 -2.43 -12.23 3.44
N GLU A 133 -3.30 -12.04 2.45
CA GLU A 133 -3.43 -12.92 1.28
C GLU A 133 -2.34 -12.66 0.22
N SER A 134 -1.56 -11.61 0.34
CA SER A 134 -0.50 -11.29 -0.63
C SER A 134 0.63 -12.33 -0.61
N PRO A 135 1.23 -12.67 -1.77
CA PRO A 135 2.34 -13.64 -1.82
C PRO A 135 3.53 -13.23 -0.94
N ASN A 136 3.81 -11.93 -0.85
CA ASN A 136 4.89 -11.41 0.00
C ASN A 136 4.64 -11.73 1.47
N ARG A 137 3.44 -11.41 1.94
CA ARG A 137 3.05 -11.61 3.33
C ARG A 137 2.99 -13.09 3.69
N GLN A 138 2.52 -13.93 2.80
CA GLN A 138 2.52 -15.38 2.99
C GLN A 138 3.94 -15.93 3.19
N ILE A 139 4.92 -15.45 2.43
CA ILE A 139 6.33 -15.82 2.62
C ILE A 139 6.84 -15.33 3.98
N VAL A 140 6.59 -14.07 4.33
CA VAL A 140 7.02 -13.51 5.63
C VAL A 140 6.41 -14.29 6.79
N ASN A 141 5.13 -14.62 6.72
CA ASN A 141 4.44 -15.41 7.75
C ASN A 141 4.94 -16.86 7.83
N LYS A 142 5.43 -17.42 6.74
CA LYS A 142 6.04 -18.76 6.70
C LYS A 142 7.42 -18.79 7.37
N TYR A 143 8.16 -17.68 7.35
CA TYR A 143 9.50 -17.56 7.92
C TYR A 143 9.65 -16.39 8.92
N PRO A 144 8.81 -16.32 9.97
CA PRO A 144 8.72 -15.15 10.84
C PRO A 144 10.01 -14.87 11.62
N GLU A 145 10.72 -15.90 12.05
CA GLU A 145 11.99 -15.75 12.78
C GLU A 145 13.10 -15.15 11.92
N LEU A 146 13.09 -15.47 10.62
CA LEU A 146 14.03 -14.91 9.65
C LEU A 146 13.75 -13.43 9.46
N PHE A 147 12.52 -13.09 9.04
CA PHE A 147 12.18 -11.73 8.67
C PHE A 147 12.13 -10.75 9.85
N SER A 148 11.86 -11.24 11.07
CA SER A 148 11.92 -10.39 12.28
C SER A 148 13.31 -9.84 12.60
N LYS A 149 14.37 -10.43 12.07
CA LYS A 149 15.76 -10.06 12.30
C LYS A 149 16.39 -9.27 11.16
N LEU A 150 15.74 -9.26 10.01
CA LEU A 150 16.25 -8.60 8.81
C LEU A 150 15.78 -7.15 8.75
N LYS A 151 16.63 -6.29 8.18
CA LYS A 151 16.32 -4.90 7.87
C LYS A 151 16.57 -4.66 6.38
N SER A 152 15.87 -3.67 5.79
CA SER A 152 16.17 -3.24 4.42
C SER A 152 17.65 -2.81 4.33
N PRO A 153 18.37 -3.13 3.24
CA PRO A 153 17.89 -3.81 2.03
C PRO A 153 17.95 -5.34 2.06
N ILE A 154 18.49 -5.96 3.13
CA ILE A 154 18.62 -7.43 3.21
C ILE A 154 17.25 -8.11 3.23
N TYR A 155 16.27 -7.50 3.91
CA TYR A 155 14.88 -7.97 3.96
C TYR A 155 14.33 -8.19 2.54
N ASP A 156 14.46 -7.18 1.68
CA ASP A 156 13.87 -7.15 0.34
C ASP A 156 14.56 -8.17 -0.59
N GLU A 157 15.89 -8.26 -0.52
CA GLU A 157 16.66 -9.25 -1.29
C GLU A 157 16.31 -10.68 -0.84
N MET A 158 16.15 -10.92 0.48
CA MET A 158 15.77 -12.23 1.00
C MET A 158 14.37 -12.62 0.57
N LEU A 159 13.40 -11.70 0.64
CA LEU A 159 12.03 -11.92 0.16
C LEU A 159 12.03 -12.29 -1.33
N SER A 160 12.81 -11.56 -2.14
CA SER A 160 12.97 -11.83 -3.57
C SER A 160 13.60 -13.21 -3.85
N ILE A 161 14.62 -13.61 -3.10
CA ILE A 161 15.25 -14.92 -3.22
C ILE A 161 14.26 -16.04 -2.90
N ILE A 162 13.49 -15.91 -1.82
CA ILE A 162 12.52 -16.94 -1.43
C ILE A 162 11.40 -17.04 -2.47
N LYS A 163 10.93 -15.93 -3.05
CA LYS A 163 9.95 -15.95 -4.16
C LYS A 163 10.47 -16.74 -5.36
N ILE A 164 11.71 -16.46 -5.79
CA ILE A 164 12.35 -17.18 -6.90
C ILE A 164 12.43 -18.68 -6.58
N HIS A 165 12.79 -19.02 -5.34
CA HIS A 165 12.86 -20.42 -4.90
C HIS A 165 11.49 -21.12 -4.92
N GLU A 166 10.45 -20.47 -4.37
CA GLU A 166 9.11 -21.06 -4.31
C GLU A 166 8.46 -21.20 -5.71
N ASN A 167 8.81 -20.31 -6.64
CA ASN A 167 8.39 -20.40 -8.04
C ASN A 167 9.21 -21.39 -8.88
N HIS A 168 10.17 -22.09 -8.28
CA HIS A 168 11.07 -23.02 -8.99
C HIS A 168 11.95 -22.35 -10.08
N GLU A 169 12.20 -21.06 -9.97
CA GLU A 169 13.00 -20.28 -10.93
C GLU A 169 14.51 -20.22 -10.57
N ILE A 170 15.00 -21.19 -9.80
CA ILE A 170 16.35 -21.18 -9.19
C ILE A 170 17.52 -21.12 -10.22
N ASN A 171 17.26 -21.45 -11.46
CA ASN A 171 18.31 -21.42 -12.52
C ASN A 171 18.55 -20.03 -13.13
N ASN A 172 18.08 -18.97 -12.49
CA ASN A 172 18.24 -17.61 -12.97
C ASN A 172 19.53 -16.98 -12.40
N ALA A 173 20.37 -16.43 -13.27
CA ALA A 173 21.60 -15.72 -12.88
C ALA A 173 21.31 -14.57 -11.87
N ASP A 174 20.13 -13.99 -11.90
CA ASP A 174 19.68 -12.96 -10.97
C ASP A 174 19.55 -13.51 -9.53
N ALA A 175 19.03 -14.72 -9.35
CA ALA A 175 18.93 -15.38 -8.04
C ALA A 175 20.31 -15.53 -7.38
N PHE A 176 21.31 -15.97 -8.13
CA PHE A 176 22.68 -16.11 -7.63
C PHE A 176 23.30 -14.76 -7.27
N ASN A 177 23.05 -13.71 -8.05
CA ASN A 177 23.53 -12.36 -7.74
C ASN A 177 22.90 -11.81 -6.46
N LYS A 178 21.61 -12.06 -6.22
CA LYS A 178 20.92 -11.68 -4.99
C LYS A 178 21.44 -12.44 -3.77
N ILE A 179 21.65 -13.75 -3.88
CA ILE A 179 22.27 -14.55 -2.82
C ILE A 179 23.66 -14.02 -2.47
N ARG A 180 24.50 -13.73 -3.48
CA ARG A 180 25.82 -13.15 -3.26
C ARG A 180 25.75 -11.83 -2.51
N LYS A 181 24.86 -10.92 -2.90
CA LYS A 181 24.66 -9.65 -2.19
C LYS A 181 24.31 -9.87 -0.72
N VAL A 182 23.37 -10.75 -0.41
CA VAL A 182 22.99 -11.05 0.97
C VAL A 182 24.18 -11.59 1.76
N LEU A 183 24.98 -12.49 1.18
CA LEU A 183 26.19 -13.01 1.81
C LEU A 183 27.23 -11.91 2.08
N ASP A 184 27.46 -11.03 1.11
CA ASP A 184 28.38 -9.90 1.25
C ASP A 184 27.95 -8.95 2.38
N TRP A 185 26.64 -8.77 2.61
CA TRP A 185 26.12 -7.96 3.71
C TRP A 185 26.23 -8.64 5.09
N ILE A 186 26.09 -9.96 5.15
CA ILE A 186 26.20 -10.71 6.42
C ILE A 186 27.64 -10.78 6.90
N MET A 187 28.61 -10.70 5.97
CA MET A 187 30.05 -10.82 6.26
C MET A 187 30.72 -9.47 6.61
N GLN A 188 30.01 -8.36 6.58
CA GLN A 188 30.47 -7.03 7.00
C GLN A 188 30.10 -6.75 8.46
#